data_6a9e912a9f4c4fb30f3f1b582823b63a
#
_entry.id   6a9e912a9f4c4fb30f3f1b582823b63a
#
_cell.length_a   1.000
_cell.length_b   1.000
_cell.length_c   1.000
_cell.angle_alpha   90.00
_cell.angle_beta   90.00
_cell.angle_gamma   90.00
#
_symmetry.space_group_name_H-M   'P 1'
#
loop_
_entity.id
_entity.type
_entity.pdbx_description
1 polymer ?
#
loop_
_entity_poly.entity_id
_entity_poly.type
_entity_poly.pdbx_seq_one_letter_code
_entity_poly.pdbx_strand_id
1 'polypeptide(L)'
;MTWSKSTVFHTTSEHLNGPYTICDTIGKGHNPEAFILKDGRPVVYVIDGYYIADSLNGPWTYSHFTFDKRNRKIIEGLSNLTFARRSDGSYLMVCRGGGVWISENGISPYQQVSDRSVYPDVNGEFEDPVIWKDSLQYHLIVNDWLGRIAYYQRSIDGIHWITEEGEAYTPGIAAHKDGYKENWFKYERMKVFQDEYGRPIQANFAVIDTIKWEDHPNDRHSSKNICIPLNKGLRLSVLNEDTITAQTKEIKVLVKAEEGVDFKNLDMKSLRFGSSSDVNYGKGCKAVKRIASGKDLIIVFDGRNNTIRKDEFAPKLLGKTKKGELLYGYAKLPYVNYHPACLSAAYPMAYDKQLELEVKNFGLSTSEETDLTVLVNGVKLAEGQVKVLSPYESVKLSLPCINAAKIDNQTLFTIVYSQHGKEIRKETIQNFD
;
A
#
# COMPACT_ATOMS: atom_id res chain seq x y z
N MET A 1 -26.03 3.06 16.37
CA MET A 1 -24.72 2.60 16.90
C MET A 1 -23.87 3.84 17.13
N THR A 2 -23.35 4.03 18.35
CA THR A 2 -22.48 5.18 18.66
C THR A 2 -21.04 4.69 18.71
N TRP A 3 -20.27 5.05 17.73
CA TRP A 3 -18.85 4.69 17.57
C TRP A 3 -18.01 4.99 18.81
N SER A 4 -18.35 6.05 19.55
CA SER A 4 -17.70 6.48 20.79
C SER A 4 -17.85 5.49 21.96
N LYS A 5 -18.71 4.47 21.85
CA LYS A 5 -18.90 3.43 22.86
C LYS A 5 -18.11 2.15 22.63
N SER A 6 -17.45 2.02 21.47
CA SER A 6 -16.64 0.84 21.17
C SER A 6 -15.48 0.73 22.15
N THR A 7 -15.20 -0.50 22.58
CA THR A 7 -14.09 -0.82 23.50
C THR A 7 -13.10 -1.73 22.80
N VAL A 8 -11.83 -1.42 22.95
CA VAL A 8 -10.72 -2.19 22.42
C VAL A 8 -10.20 -3.11 23.51
N PHE A 9 -10.14 -4.41 23.20
CA PHE A 9 -9.63 -5.45 24.10
C PHE A 9 -8.32 -5.99 23.57
N HIS A 10 -7.40 -6.32 24.48
CA HIS A 10 -6.27 -7.16 24.20
C HIS A 10 -6.69 -8.63 24.43
N THR A 11 -6.45 -9.45 23.42
CA THR A 11 -6.78 -10.87 23.45
C THR A 11 -5.59 -11.70 23.02
N THR A 12 -5.50 -12.93 23.52
CA THR A 12 -4.48 -13.90 23.13
C THR A 12 -5.09 -15.20 22.66
N SER A 13 -4.38 -15.92 21.79
CA SER A 13 -4.72 -17.25 21.33
C SER A 13 -3.45 -18.01 20.91
N GLU A 14 -3.46 -19.34 21.06
CA GLU A 14 -2.42 -20.22 20.52
C GLU A 14 -2.55 -20.44 19.01
N HIS A 15 -3.74 -20.17 18.44
CA HIS A 15 -4.02 -20.35 17.03
C HIS A 15 -4.62 -19.09 16.40
N LEU A 16 -4.29 -18.81 15.13
CA LEU A 16 -4.83 -17.65 14.40
C LEU A 16 -6.36 -17.62 14.34
N ASN A 17 -7.01 -18.77 14.41
CA ASN A 17 -8.47 -18.89 14.36
C ASN A 17 -9.13 -18.94 15.75
N GLY A 18 -8.35 -18.72 16.82
CA GLY A 18 -8.83 -18.83 18.19
C GLY A 18 -8.88 -20.27 18.72
N PRO A 19 -9.55 -20.49 19.85
CA PRO A 19 -10.31 -19.50 20.63
C PRO A 19 -9.46 -18.39 21.21
N TYR A 20 -10.02 -17.20 21.34
CA TYR A 20 -9.34 -16.04 21.92
C TYR A 20 -9.78 -15.82 23.36
N THR A 21 -8.81 -15.55 24.22
CA THR A 21 -9.03 -15.18 25.63
C THR A 21 -8.76 -13.69 25.82
N ILE A 22 -9.70 -12.98 26.43
CA ILE A 22 -9.53 -11.56 26.76
C ILE A 22 -8.56 -11.46 27.95
N CYS A 23 -7.47 -10.70 27.76
CA CYS A 23 -6.47 -10.43 28.77
C CYS A 23 -6.81 -9.17 29.56
N ASP A 24 -7.05 -8.06 28.84
CA ASP A 24 -7.36 -6.77 29.43
C ASP A 24 -8.16 -5.85 28.48
N THR A 25 -8.53 -4.70 28.99
CA THR A 25 -9.16 -3.62 28.22
C THR A 25 -8.13 -2.54 27.96
N ILE A 26 -7.85 -2.27 26.68
CA ILE A 26 -6.94 -1.20 26.28
C ILE A 26 -7.61 0.18 26.49
N GLY A 27 -8.84 0.33 26.01
CA GLY A 27 -9.59 1.58 26.18
C GLY A 27 -10.74 1.74 25.19
N LYS A 28 -11.16 2.98 24.96
CA LYS A 28 -12.20 3.33 24.00
C LYS A 28 -11.59 3.57 22.63
N GLY A 29 -12.24 3.10 21.57
CA GLY A 29 -11.76 3.31 20.21
C GLY A 29 -12.49 2.47 19.19
N HIS A 30 -12.18 2.73 17.93
CA HIS A 30 -12.81 2.08 16.79
C HIS A 30 -11.74 1.75 15.75
N ASN A 31 -11.90 0.65 15.02
CA ASN A 31 -10.98 0.19 13.99
C ASN A 31 -9.52 0.06 14.48
N PRO A 32 -9.25 -0.75 15.51
CA PRO A 32 -7.90 -0.86 16.04
C PRO A 32 -6.94 -1.54 15.05
N GLU A 33 -5.70 -1.03 15.01
CA GLU A 33 -4.54 -1.68 14.42
C GLU A 33 -3.37 -1.64 15.39
N ALA A 34 -2.73 -2.79 15.61
CA ALA A 34 -1.66 -2.93 16.59
C ALA A 34 -0.30 -3.15 15.91
N PHE A 35 0.73 -2.50 16.46
CA PHE A 35 2.11 -2.64 16.00
C PHE A 35 3.08 -2.61 17.17
N ILE A 36 4.30 -3.05 16.92
CA ILE A 36 5.44 -2.80 17.79
C ILE A 36 6.28 -1.70 17.12
N LEU A 37 6.46 -0.58 17.79
CA LEU A 37 7.25 0.54 17.32
C LEU A 37 8.74 0.17 17.20
N LYS A 38 9.52 1.03 16.57
CA LYS A 38 10.97 0.82 16.41
C LYS A 38 11.71 0.74 17.74
N ASP A 39 11.25 1.44 18.76
CA ASP A 39 11.79 1.44 20.12
C ASP A 39 11.31 0.25 20.98
N GLY A 40 10.50 -0.66 20.41
CA GLY A 40 9.99 -1.87 21.06
C GLY A 40 8.67 -1.71 21.79
N ARG A 41 8.13 -0.50 21.91
CA ARG A 41 6.86 -0.27 22.58
C ARG A 41 5.66 -0.73 21.73
N PRO A 42 4.67 -1.41 22.30
CA PRO A 42 3.43 -1.68 21.63
C PRO A 42 2.58 -0.42 21.47
N VAL A 43 1.96 -0.27 20.30
CA VAL A 43 1.02 0.80 19.98
C VAL A 43 -0.24 0.20 19.38
N VAL A 44 -1.39 0.75 19.75
CA VAL A 44 -2.70 0.41 19.16
C VAL A 44 -3.33 1.69 18.62
N TYR A 45 -3.35 1.81 17.31
CA TYR A 45 -4.00 2.91 16.62
C TYR A 45 -5.52 2.73 16.64
N VAL A 46 -6.23 3.83 16.81
CA VAL A 46 -7.69 3.90 16.73
C VAL A 46 -8.08 5.13 15.92
N ILE A 47 -9.37 5.36 15.70
CA ILE A 47 -9.85 6.38 14.76
C ILE A 47 -9.28 7.80 15.00
N ASP A 48 -9.14 8.23 16.26
CA ASP A 48 -8.77 9.60 16.59
C ASP A 48 -7.39 9.72 17.26
N GLY A 49 -6.70 8.60 17.45
CA GLY A 49 -5.45 8.59 18.18
C GLY A 49 -4.87 7.19 18.36
N TYR A 50 -4.12 7.02 19.41
CA TYR A 50 -3.44 5.77 19.70
C TYR A 50 -3.28 5.54 21.20
N TYR A 51 -3.23 4.26 21.55
CA TYR A 51 -2.78 3.79 22.87
C TYR A 51 -1.36 3.29 22.76
N ILE A 52 -0.51 3.65 23.72
CA ILE A 52 0.88 3.21 23.78
C ILE A 52 1.19 2.71 25.20
N ALA A 53 2.05 1.69 25.30
CA ALA A 53 2.50 1.15 26.56
C ALA A 53 3.97 0.72 26.48
N ASP A 54 4.60 0.48 27.63
CA ASP A 54 5.96 -0.06 27.70
C ASP A 54 5.99 -1.58 27.53
N SER A 55 4.85 -2.25 27.68
CA SER A 55 4.70 -3.69 27.50
C SER A 55 3.32 -4.03 26.94
N LEU A 56 3.17 -5.25 26.39
CA LEU A 56 1.90 -5.76 25.89
C LEU A 56 0.79 -5.82 26.95
N ASN A 57 1.15 -5.85 28.22
CA ASN A 57 0.20 -5.91 29.34
C ASN A 57 -0.17 -4.53 29.88
N GLY A 58 0.23 -3.45 29.19
CA GLY A 58 -0.03 -2.10 29.65
C GLY A 58 0.89 -1.65 30.81
N PRO A 59 0.53 -0.61 31.57
CA PRO A 59 -0.67 0.21 31.37
C PRO A 59 -0.64 1.01 30.06
N TRP A 60 -1.82 1.18 29.46
CA TRP A 60 -1.98 1.88 28.18
C TRP A 60 -2.27 3.36 28.40
N THR A 61 -1.54 4.21 27.69
CA THR A 61 -1.75 5.67 27.68
C THR A 61 -2.31 6.11 26.35
N TYR A 62 -3.41 6.86 26.35
CA TYR A 62 -4.02 7.40 25.14
C TYR A 62 -3.43 8.76 24.76
N SER A 63 -3.25 8.98 23.46
CA SER A 63 -2.90 10.27 22.88
C SER A 63 -3.62 10.47 21.54
N HIS A 64 -3.95 11.71 21.21
CA HIS A 64 -4.48 12.06 19.90
C HIS A 64 -3.40 12.08 18.83
N PHE A 65 -3.78 11.80 17.59
CA PHE A 65 -2.92 12.10 16.44
C PHE A 65 -2.73 13.60 16.27
N THR A 66 -1.54 13.99 15.83
CA THR A 66 -1.30 15.31 15.23
C THR A 66 -1.01 15.13 13.75
N PHE A 67 -1.68 15.94 12.94
CA PHE A 67 -1.55 15.93 11.49
C PHE A 67 -0.92 17.23 11.02
N ASP A 68 0.19 17.13 10.30
CA ASP A 68 0.81 18.26 9.61
C ASP A 68 0.44 18.19 8.13
N LYS A 69 -0.49 19.01 7.72
CA LYS A 69 -0.96 19.12 6.35
C LYS A 69 0.01 19.85 5.41
N ARG A 70 1.09 20.43 5.94
CA ARG A 70 2.09 21.16 5.16
C ARG A 70 1.49 22.29 4.31
N ASN A 71 0.49 22.99 4.87
CA ASN A 71 -0.30 24.01 4.21
C ASN A 71 -1.02 23.53 2.93
N ARG A 72 -1.20 22.23 2.75
CA ARG A 72 -1.94 21.63 1.64
C ARG A 72 -3.41 21.41 2.01
N LYS A 73 -4.27 21.36 1.00
CA LYS A 73 -5.64 20.87 1.17
C LYS A 73 -5.60 19.44 1.70
N ILE A 74 -6.27 19.19 2.82
CA ILE A 74 -6.41 17.83 3.36
C ILE A 74 -7.28 17.02 2.41
N ILE A 75 -6.85 15.81 2.14
CA ILE A 75 -7.72 14.82 1.52
C ILE A 75 -8.71 14.38 2.59
N GLU A 76 -9.97 14.70 2.40
CA GLU A 76 -11.04 14.50 3.37
C GLU A 76 -11.17 13.03 3.81
N GLY A 77 -11.82 12.78 4.95
CA GLY A 77 -12.06 11.45 5.46
C GLY A 77 -10.89 10.88 6.26
N LEU A 78 -10.37 11.64 7.23
CA LEU A 78 -9.43 11.13 8.24
C LEU A 78 -10.11 10.15 9.21
N SER A 79 -10.69 9.09 8.65
CA SER A 79 -11.30 7.97 9.37
C SER A 79 -10.90 6.65 8.71
N ASN A 80 -11.25 5.52 9.31
CA ASN A 80 -10.91 4.19 8.81
C ASN A 80 -9.42 4.11 8.41
N LEU A 81 -8.58 4.57 9.33
CA LEU A 81 -7.14 4.61 9.12
C LEU A 81 -6.57 3.21 9.01
N THR A 82 -5.57 3.04 8.17
CA THR A 82 -4.78 1.81 8.07
C THR A 82 -3.30 2.17 7.94
N PHE A 83 -2.45 1.32 8.51
CA PHE A 83 -1.03 1.63 8.69
C PHE A 83 -0.14 0.52 8.15
N ALA A 84 1.02 0.90 7.62
CA ALA A 84 2.09 -0.02 7.29
C ALA A 84 3.43 0.50 7.83
N ARG A 85 4.18 -0.38 8.48
CA ARG A 85 5.55 -0.07 8.90
C ARG A 85 6.47 -0.08 7.67
N ARG A 86 7.27 0.97 7.53
CA ARG A 86 8.28 1.10 6.48
C ARG A 86 9.58 0.41 6.89
N SER A 87 10.49 0.20 5.94
CA SER A 87 11.72 -0.57 6.17
C SER A 87 12.69 0.10 7.16
N ASP A 88 12.62 1.41 7.31
CA ASP A 88 13.42 2.20 8.27
C ASP A 88 12.78 2.29 9.67
N GLY A 89 11.58 1.75 9.82
CA GLY A 89 10.79 1.79 11.05
C GLY A 89 9.84 2.98 11.16
N SER A 90 9.79 3.86 10.16
CA SER A 90 8.74 4.87 10.02
C SER A 90 7.41 4.23 9.62
N TYR A 91 6.34 5.00 9.61
CA TYR A 91 5.00 4.51 9.32
C TYR A 91 4.33 5.31 8.21
N LEU A 92 3.65 4.57 7.35
CA LEU A 92 2.77 5.08 6.32
C LEU A 92 1.34 4.81 6.75
N MET A 93 0.47 5.80 6.61
CA MET A 93 -0.96 5.72 6.90
C MET A 93 -1.75 6.08 5.63
N VAL A 94 -2.81 5.33 5.38
CA VAL A 94 -3.83 5.65 4.38
C VAL A 94 -5.16 5.87 5.11
N CYS A 95 -5.89 6.92 4.75
CA CYS A 95 -7.20 7.23 5.34
C CYS A 95 -8.34 6.90 4.37
N ARG A 96 -9.58 6.94 4.85
CA ARG A 96 -10.80 6.69 4.06
C ARG A 96 -10.88 7.50 2.77
N GLY A 97 -10.43 8.75 2.79
CA GLY A 97 -10.39 9.61 1.60
C GLY A 97 -9.28 9.27 0.61
N GLY A 98 -8.43 8.29 0.90
CA GLY A 98 -7.30 7.90 0.05
C GLY A 98 -6.07 8.79 0.18
N GLY A 99 -6.01 9.65 1.19
CA GLY A 99 -4.81 10.43 1.49
C GLY A 99 -3.71 9.57 2.10
N VAL A 100 -2.46 9.81 1.68
CA VAL A 100 -1.27 9.15 2.22
C VAL A 100 -0.52 10.10 3.14
N TRP A 101 -0.20 9.60 4.33
CA TRP A 101 0.49 10.33 5.38
C TRP A 101 1.68 9.53 5.91
N ILE A 102 2.74 10.19 6.29
CA ILE A 102 3.95 9.54 6.80
C ILE A 102 4.33 10.15 8.16
N SER A 103 4.66 9.27 9.11
CA SER A 103 5.27 9.63 10.40
C SER A 103 6.60 8.91 10.56
N GLU A 104 7.63 9.63 11.00
CA GLU A 104 8.98 9.09 11.18
C GLU A 104 9.07 8.11 12.36
N ASN A 105 8.20 8.25 13.35
CA ASN A 105 8.23 7.43 14.57
C ASN A 105 6.96 6.59 14.77
N GLY A 106 5.93 6.75 13.91
CA GLY A 106 4.66 6.04 14.00
C GLY A 106 3.68 6.62 15.02
N ILE A 107 4.05 7.68 15.75
CA ILE A 107 3.20 8.26 16.78
C ILE A 107 2.60 9.59 16.30
N SER A 108 3.45 10.59 16.05
CA SER A 108 3.06 11.95 15.62
C SER A 108 4.30 12.81 15.34
N PRO A 109 4.22 13.83 14.47
CA PRO A 109 3.09 14.11 13.57
C PRO A 109 3.05 13.17 12.37
N TYR A 110 1.86 13.03 11.77
CA TYR A 110 1.70 12.47 10.43
C TYR A 110 1.66 13.59 9.40
N GLN A 111 2.55 13.55 8.42
CA GLN A 111 2.68 14.56 7.36
C GLN A 111 2.04 14.08 6.06
N GLN A 112 1.16 14.90 5.45
CA GLN A 112 0.51 14.56 4.18
C GLN A 112 1.53 14.60 3.04
N VAL A 113 1.57 13.52 2.25
CA VAL A 113 2.49 13.36 1.12
C VAL A 113 1.76 13.30 -0.22
N SER A 114 0.60 12.65 -0.29
CA SER A 114 -0.21 12.62 -1.52
C SER A 114 -0.88 13.96 -1.78
N ASP A 115 -1.05 14.28 -3.05
CA ASP A 115 -1.74 15.49 -3.53
C ASP A 115 -3.21 15.24 -3.90
N ARG A 116 -3.59 13.97 -3.99
CA ARG A 116 -4.93 13.49 -4.31
C ARG A 116 -5.17 12.12 -3.69
N SER A 117 -6.41 11.66 -3.76
CA SER A 117 -6.75 10.29 -3.41
C SER A 117 -5.94 9.29 -4.25
N VAL A 118 -5.43 8.24 -3.59
CA VAL A 118 -4.71 7.16 -4.27
C VAL A 118 -5.64 6.04 -4.74
N TYR A 119 -6.93 6.13 -4.44
CA TYR A 119 -7.91 5.12 -4.84
C TYR A 119 -8.18 5.12 -6.34
N PRO A 120 -8.75 4.04 -6.88
CA PRO A 120 -9.07 3.94 -8.30
C PRO A 120 -9.96 5.09 -8.78
N ASP A 121 -9.69 5.58 -9.99
CA ASP A 121 -10.52 6.59 -10.65
C ASP A 121 -11.77 5.92 -11.28
N VAL A 122 -12.67 5.48 -10.42
CA VAL A 122 -13.95 4.87 -10.78
C VAL A 122 -15.07 5.48 -9.94
N ASN A 123 -16.29 5.41 -10.44
CA ASN A 123 -17.44 5.86 -9.68
C ASN A 123 -17.76 4.87 -8.56
N GLY A 124 -17.30 5.15 -7.35
CA GLY A 124 -17.48 4.30 -6.17
C GLY A 124 -17.44 5.11 -4.88
N GLU A 125 -17.88 4.48 -3.80
CA GLU A 125 -17.86 4.99 -2.44
C GLU A 125 -16.85 4.20 -1.62
N PHE A 126 -15.64 4.72 -1.48
CA PHE A 126 -14.54 4.01 -0.85
C PHE A 126 -14.56 4.09 0.66
N GLU A 127 -14.32 2.94 1.30
CA GLU A 127 -14.24 2.79 2.74
C GLU A 127 -13.31 1.63 3.11
N ASP A 128 -12.88 1.56 4.37
CA ASP A 128 -12.14 0.44 4.94
C ASP A 128 -10.88 0.03 4.16
N PRO A 129 -9.96 0.94 3.89
CA PRO A 129 -8.69 0.55 3.30
C PRO A 129 -7.94 -0.40 4.23
N VAL A 130 -7.20 -1.31 3.64
CA VAL A 130 -6.21 -2.13 4.33
C VAL A 130 -4.89 -2.09 3.57
N ILE A 131 -3.84 -1.69 4.25
CA ILE A 131 -2.49 -1.65 3.69
C ILE A 131 -1.60 -2.67 4.40
N TRP A 132 -0.74 -3.32 3.64
CA TRP A 132 0.36 -4.11 4.19
C TRP A 132 1.59 -3.99 3.30
N LYS A 133 2.74 -4.40 3.81
CA LYS A 133 4.00 -4.39 3.08
C LYS A 133 4.65 -5.76 3.16
N ASP A 134 5.06 -6.28 2.02
CA ASP A 134 5.98 -7.43 1.95
C ASP A 134 7.44 -6.96 1.69
N SER A 135 8.32 -7.89 1.36
CA SER A 135 9.72 -7.58 1.10
C SER A 135 9.98 -6.76 -0.18
N LEU A 136 8.99 -6.62 -1.07
CA LEU A 136 9.12 -5.95 -2.37
C LEU A 136 8.30 -4.67 -2.46
N GLN A 137 7.06 -4.69 -1.94
CA GLN A 137 6.08 -3.67 -2.28
C GLN A 137 5.06 -3.47 -1.17
N TYR A 138 4.33 -2.37 -1.29
CA TYR A 138 3.11 -2.13 -0.55
C TYR A 138 1.93 -2.64 -1.34
N HIS A 139 0.94 -3.13 -0.63
CA HIS A 139 -0.34 -3.60 -1.12
C HIS A 139 -1.44 -2.80 -0.44
N LEU A 140 -2.45 -2.45 -1.18
CA LEU A 140 -3.62 -1.75 -0.67
C LEU A 140 -4.88 -2.40 -1.26
N ILE A 141 -5.81 -2.75 -0.39
CA ILE A 141 -7.18 -3.09 -0.79
C ILE A 141 -8.09 -2.02 -0.20
N VAL A 142 -9.00 -1.51 -1.02
CA VAL A 142 -10.04 -0.60 -0.60
C VAL A 142 -11.41 -1.13 -0.99
N ASN A 143 -12.35 -1.08 -0.06
CA ASN A 143 -13.73 -1.53 -0.27
C ASN A 143 -14.54 -0.41 -0.92
N ASP A 144 -15.27 -0.74 -1.98
CA ASP A 144 -16.37 0.06 -2.50
C ASP A 144 -17.67 -0.47 -1.88
N TRP A 145 -18.15 0.21 -0.86
CA TRP A 145 -19.27 -0.29 -0.08
C TRP A 145 -20.61 -0.21 -0.81
N LEU A 146 -20.78 0.66 -1.81
CA LEU A 146 -21.97 0.69 -2.66
C LEU A 146 -21.97 -0.48 -3.65
N GLY A 147 -20.83 -0.71 -4.30
CA GLY A 147 -20.65 -1.82 -5.23
C GLY A 147 -20.53 -3.18 -4.55
N ARG A 148 -20.25 -3.21 -3.24
CA ARG A 148 -19.94 -4.42 -2.47
C ARG A 148 -18.77 -5.23 -3.02
N ILE A 149 -17.81 -4.53 -3.61
CA ILE A 149 -16.59 -5.06 -4.20
C ILE A 149 -15.38 -4.38 -3.57
N ALA A 150 -14.19 -4.87 -3.85
CA ALA A 150 -12.96 -4.20 -3.46
C ALA A 150 -11.97 -4.15 -4.61
N TYR A 151 -11.12 -3.14 -4.58
CA TYR A 151 -10.05 -2.95 -5.56
C TYR A 151 -8.70 -3.21 -4.91
N TYR A 152 -7.79 -3.77 -5.70
CA TYR A 152 -6.43 -4.05 -5.28
C TYR A 152 -5.44 -3.15 -5.99
N GLN A 153 -4.50 -2.61 -5.21
CA GLN A 153 -3.46 -1.71 -5.69
C GLN A 153 -2.10 -2.13 -5.16
N ARG A 154 -1.05 -1.80 -5.91
CA ARG A 154 0.35 -2.03 -5.56
C ARG A 154 1.17 -0.75 -5.64
N SER A 155 2.19 -0.63 -4.79
CA SER A 155 3.11 0.50 -4.81
C SER A 155 4.50 0.07 -4.35
N ILE A 156 5.53 0.63 -4.98
CA ILE A 156 6.91 0.42 -4.57
C ILE A 156 7.30 1.30 -3.37
N ASP A 157 6.71 2.47 -3.25
CA ASP A 157 7.06 3.49 -2.25
C ASP A 157 5.95 3.79 -1.23
N GLY A 158 4.74 3.26 -1.47
CA GLY A 158 3.54 3.52 -0.67
C GLY A 158 2.85 4.86 -0.97
N ILE A 159 3.34 5.61 -1.94
CA ILE A 159 2.84 6.95 -2.31
C ILE A 159 2.24 6.93 -3.70
N HIS A 160 2.90 6.27 -4.65
CA HIS A 160 2.44 6.11 -6.03
C HIS A 160 1.87 4.70 -6.21
N TRP A 161 0.59 4.62 -6.57
CA TRP A 161 -0.15 3.38 -6.61
C TRP A 161 -0.56 2.99 -8.03
N ILE A 162 -0.46 1.71 -8.33
CA ILE A 162 -0.97 1.09 -9.55
C ILE A 162 -2.19 0.27 -9.16
N THR A 163 -3.34 0.59 -9.73
CA THR A 163 -4.56 -0.22 -9.59
C THR A 163 -4.43 -1.45 -10.49
N GLU A 164 -4.58 -2.64 -9.92
CA GLU A 164 -4.68 -3.88 -10.67
C GLU A 164 -6.07 -4.00 -11.29
N GLU A 165 -6.14 -4.66 -12.44
CA GLU A 165 -7.41 -4.88 -13.13
C GLU A 165 -8.28 -5.93 -12.40
N GLY A 166 -9.58 -5.72 -12.40
CA GLY A 166 -10.56 -6.57 -11.75
C GLY A 166 -10.77 -6.25 -10.28
N GLU A 167 -11.64 -7.01 -9.65
CA GLU A 167 -11.97 -6.87 -8.23
C GLU A 167 -11.05 -7.72 -7.36
N ALA A 168 -10.65 -7.19 -6.20
CA ALA A 168 -9.89 -7.93 -5.20
C ALA A 168 -10.76 -9.02 -4.55
N TYR A 169 -12.01 -8.69 -4.27
CA TYR A 169 -13.05 -9.63 -3.85
C TYR A 169 -14.43 -9.09 -4.18
N THR A 170 -15.39 -10.01 -4.24
CA THR A 170 -16.82 -9.76 -4.48
C THR A 170 -17.67 -10.49 -3.43
N PRO A 171 -18.96 -10.17 -3.28
CA PRO A 171 -19.86 -10.96 -2.44
C PRO A 171 -19.83 -12.46 -2.81
N GLY A 172 -19.89 -13.32 -1.81
CA GLY A 172 -19.87 -14.77 -2.00
C GLY A 172 -18.49 -15.39 -2.26
N ILE A 173 -17.41 -14.63 -2.04
CA ILE A 173 -16.03 -15.15 -2.17
C ILE A 173 -15.71 -16.25 -1.15
N ALA A 174 -16.29 -16.18 0.06
CA ALA A 174 -16.02 -17.16 1.11
C ALA A 174 -16.68 -18.51 0.82
N ALA A 175 -15.86 -19.56 0.80
CA ALA A 175 -16.32 -20.94 0.74
C ALA A 175 -15.84 -21.70 1.97
N HIS A 176 -16.74 -22.49 2.57
CA HIS A 176 -16.40 -23.41 3.65
C HIS A 176 -15.65 -24.64 3.13
N LYS A 177 -14.98 -25.38 4.00
CA LYS A 177 -14.19 -26.57 3.63
C LYS A 177 -15.02 -27.69 2.99
N ASP A 178 -16.30 -27.75 3.30
CA ASP A 178 -17.28 -28.69 2.72
C ASP A 178 -17.84 -28.24 1.37
N GLY A 179 -17.39 -27.08 0.86
CA GLY A 179 -17.83 -26.50 -0.41
C GLY A 179 -19.06 -25.62 -0.32
N TYR A 180 -19.69 -25.50 0.86
CA TYR A 180 -20.77 -24.54 1.05
C TYR A 180 -20.26 -23.11 0.87
N LYS A 181 -21.00 -22.29 0.12
CA LYS A 181 -20.72 -20.87 -0.09
C LYS A 181 -21.78 -20.03 0.60
N GLU A 182 -21.37 -19.21 1.52
CA GLU A 182 -22.26 -18.27 2.17
C GLU A 182 -22.23 -16.93 1.42
N ASN A 183 -23.41 -16.46 1.04
CA ASN A 183 -23.56 -15.21 0.30
C ASN A 183 -23.73 -14.06 1.29
N TRP A 184 -22.66 -13.70 1.97
CA TRP A 184 -22.65 -12.50 2.81
C TRP A 184 -23.01 -11.28 1.96
N PHE A 185 -23.89 -10.45 2.46
CA PHE A 185 -24.27 -9.22 1.78
C PHE A 185 -23.08 -8.28 1.66
N LYS A 186 -22.22 -8.20 2.72
CA LYS A 186 -21.11 -7.26 2.77
C LYS A 186 -19.91 -7.87 3.49
N TYR A 187 -18.72 -7.50 2.98
CA TYR A 187 -17.42 -7.76 3.57
C TYR A 187 -16.80 -6.42 3.92
N GLU A 188 -16.49 -6.19 5.19
CA GLU A 188 -15.91 -4.94 5.69
C GLU A 188 -14.68 -5.21 6.54
N ARG A 189 -13.94 -4.16 6.82
CA ARG A 189 -12.87 -4.16 7.81
C ARG A 189 -11.84 -5.26 7.62
N MET A 190 -11.47 -5.55 6.38
CA MET A 190 -10.45 -6.54 6.11
C MET A 190 -9.18 -6.24 6.91
N LYS A 191 -8.60 -7.27 7.49
CA LYS A 191 -7.24 -7.26 8.06
C LYS A 191 -6.49 -8.48 7.58
N VAL A 192 -5.19 -8.34 7.33
CA VAL A 192 -4.34 -9.45 6.90
C VAL A 192 -3.37 -9.85 8.00
N PHE A 193 -3.22 -11.16 8.20
CA PHE A 193 -2.06 -11.70 8.91
C PHE A 193 -0.96 -12.01 7.90
N GLN A 194 0.27 -11.68 8.27
CA GLN A 194 1.44 -11.81 7.43
C GLN A 194 2.43 -12.80 8.02
N ASP A 195 3.18 -13.47 7.16
CA ASP A 195 4.33 -14.26 7.60
C ASP A 195 5.57 -13.36 7.84
N GLU A 196 6.70 -13.99 8.18
CA GLU A 196 7.97 -13.30 8.44
C GLU A 196 8.55 -12.54 7.23
N TYR A 197 8.03 -12.79 6.03
CA TYR A 197 8.39 -12.07 4.79
C TYR A 197 7.38 -10.98 4.40
N GLY A 198 6.36 -10.78 5.21
CA GLY A 198 5.30 -9.82 4.96
C GLY A 198 4.23 -10.31 3.97
N ARG A 199 4.23 -11.59 3.59
CA ARG A 199 3.22 -12.15 2.67
C ARG A 199 1.92 -12.44 3.43
N PRO A 200 0.75 -12.09 2.86
CA PRO A 200 -0.52 -12.38 3.50
C PRO A 200 -0.78 -13.90 3.53
N ILE A 201 -1.12 -14.44 4.70
CA ILE A 201 -1.44 -15.85 4.92
C ILE A 201 -2.88 -16.08 5.36
N GLN A 202 -3.54 -15.04 5.84
CA GLN A 202 -4.95 -15.06 6.22
C GLN A 202 -5.55 -13.67 6.09
N ALA A 203 -6.79 -13.61 5.60
CA ALA A 203 -7.63 -12.42 5.61
C ALA A 203 -8.77 -12.60 6.61
N ASN A 204 -8.97 -11.60 7.46
CA ASN A 204 -10.09 -11.54 8.41
C ASN A 204 -11.04 -10.43 7.96
N PHE A 205 -12.33 -10.71 8.02
CA PHE A 205 -13.38 -9.78 7.62
C PHE A 205 -14.45 -9.67 8.71
N ALA A 206 -15.00 -8.48 8.87
CA ALA A 206 -16.33 -8.33 9.41
C ALA A 206 -17.35 -8.54 8.29
N VAL A 207 -18.31 -9.42 8.47
CA VAL A 207 -19.33 -9.74 7.47
C VAL A 207 -20.73 -9.57 8.05
N ILE A 208 -21.68 -9.26 7.18
CA ILE A 208 -23.08 -9.11 7.52
C ILE A 208 -23.95 -9.67 6.39
N ASP A 209 -25.08 -10.27 6.72
CA ASP A 209 -26.00 -10.92 5.77
C ASP A 209 -27.05 -9.96 5.17
N THR A 210 -27.13 -8.72 5.70
CA THR A 210 -28.04 -7.69 5.21
C THR A 210 -27.37 -6.30 5.23
N ILE A 211 -28.13 -5.27 4.85
CA ILE A 211 -27.67 -3.89 5.00
C ILE A 211 -27.61 -3.49 6.49
N LYS A 212 -26.62 -2.70 6.85
CA LYS A 212 -26.30 -2.31 8.23
C LYS A 212 -27.47 -1.71 9.03
N TRP A 213 -28.40 -1.07 8.36
CA TRP A 213 -29.56 -0.42 8.99
C TRP A 213 -30.67 -1.41 9.37
N GLU A 214 -30.64 -2.62 8.82
CA GLU A 214 -31.60 -3.70 9.08
C GLU A 214 -31.11 -4.67 10.16
N ASP A 215 -29.85 -4.58 10.58
CA ASP A 215 -29.28 -5.39 11.66
C ASP A 215 -29.66 -4.78 13.02
N HIS A 216 -30.80 -5.20 13.55
CA HIS A 216 -31.33 -4.78 14.84
C HIS A 216 -31.11 -5.83 15.92
N PRO A 217 -31.02 -5.43 17.20
CA PRO A 217 -30.96 -6.38 18.31
C PRO A 217 -32.17 -7.35 18.28
N ASN A 218 -31.89 -8.65 18.37
CA ASN A 218 -32.89 -9.73 18.39
C ASN A 218 -33.67 -9.97 17.08
N ASP A 219 -33.14 -9.49 15.96
CA ASP A 219 -33.69 -9.85 14.65
C ASP A 219 -33.11 -11.18 14.13
N ARG A 220 -33.37 -11.49 12.84
CA ARG A 220 -32.89 -12.71 12.19
C ARG A 220 -31.54 -12.52 11.48
N HIS A 221 -31.02 -11.29 11.45
CA HIS A 221 -29.79 -10.97 10.75
C HIS A 221 -28.56 -11.32 11.60
N SER A 222 -27.46 -11.55 10.92
CA SER A 222 -26.22 -12.01 11.55
C SER A 222 -25.03 -11.23 11.02
N SER A 223 -24.25 -10.69 11.94
CA SER A 223 -22.91 -10.19 11.68
C SER A 223 -21.88 -11.05 12.37
N LYS A 224 -20.74 -11.28 11.71
CA LYS A 224 -19.66 -12.17 12.20
C LYS A 224 -18.28 -11.65 11.79
N ASN A 225 -17.28 -12.15 12.48
CA ASN A 225 -15.92 -12.16 11.98
C ASN A 225 -15.63 -13.51 11.32
N ILE A 226 -15.11 -13.49 10.12
CA ILE A 226 -14.67 -14.69 9.39
C ILE A 226 -13.18 -14.61 9.09
N CYS A 227 -12.53 -15.76 9.03
CA CYS A 227 -11.12 -15.91 8.71
C CYS A 227 -10.99 -16.75 7.43
N ILE A 228 -10.34 -16.20 6.42
CA ILE A 228 -10.10 -16.87 5.14
C ILE A 228 -8.60 -17.14 5.01
N PRO A 229 -8.14 -18.40 5.07
CA PRO A 229 -6.76 -18.74 4.74
C PRO A 229 -6.43 -18.35 3.30
N LEU A 230 -5.26 -17.74 3.10
CA LEU A 230 -4.80 -17.32 1.78
C LEU A 230 -3.67 -18.23 1.29
N ASN A 231 -3.61 -18.44 -0.03
CA ASN A 231 -2.47 -19.07 -0.66
C ASN A 231 -1.23 -18.18 -0.49
N LYS A 232 -0.20 -18.76 0.08
CA LYS A 232 1.07 -18.08 0.30
C LYS A 232 1.79 -17.85 -1.03
N GLY A 233 2.12 -16.61 -1.32
CA GLY A 233 2.88 -16.24 -2.53
C GLY A 233 4.30 -16.82 -2.52
N LEU A 234 4.81 -17.24 -3.67
CA LEU A 234 6.19 -17.71 -3.84
C LEU A 234 7.19 -16.56 -3.67
N ARG A 235 8.34 -16.83 -3.08
CA ARG A 235 9.47 -15.88 -3.07
C ARG A 235 10.27 -16.01 -4.33
N LEU A 236 10.28 -14.93 -5.13
CA LEU A 236 10.82 -14.92 -6.47
C LEU A 236 11.88 -13.82 -6.65
N SER A 237 12.87 -14.10 -7.48
CA SER A 237 13.84 -13.11 -7.93
C SER A 237 14.19 -13.33 -9.40
N VAL A 238 14.20 -12.28 -10.18
CA VAL A 238 14.75 -12.31 -11.55
C VAL A 238 16.27 -12.32 -11.45
N LEU A 239 16.90 -13.17 -12.25
CA LEU A 239 18.36 -13.32 -12.30
C LEU A 239 19.01 -12.60 -13.49
N ASN A 240 18.21 -11.97 -14.35
CA ASN A 240 18.72 -11.14 -15.43
C ASN A 240 19.26 -9.83 -14.83
N GLU A 241 20.55 -9.57 -14.98
CA GLU A 241 21.19 -8.34 -14.47
C GLU A 241 20.79 -7.12 -15.31
N ASP A 242 20.68 -7.31 -16.62
CA ASP A 242 20.23 -6.27 -17.54
C ASP A 242 18.71 -6.05 -17.45
N THR A 243 18.30 -4.81 -17.69
CA THR A 243 16.88 -4.45 -17.80
C THR A 243 16.17 -5.32 -18.84
N ILE A 244 15.06 -5.92 -18.44
CA ILE A 244 14.21 -6.70 -19.35
C ILE A 244 13.57 -5.75 -20.39
N THR A 245 13.77 -6.11 -21.67
CA THR A 245 13.22 -5.37 -22.81
C THR A 245 12.52 -6.35 -23.76
N ALA A 246 11.84 -5.86 -24.79
CA ALA A 246 11.23 -6.70 -25.83
C ALA A 246 12.25 -7.60 -26.56
N GLN A 247 13.55 -7.28 -26.52
CA GLN A 247 14.64 -8.05 -27.11
C GLN A 247 15.19 -9.15 -26.20
N THR A 248 14.78 -9.18 -24.92
CA THR A 248 15.22 -10.20 -23.97
C THR A 248 14.72 -11.57 -24.39
N LYS A 249 15.65 -12.49 -24.68
CA LYS A 249 15.31 -13.84 -25.22
C LYS A 249 14.86 -14.79 -24.12
N GLU A 250 15.50 -14.73 -22.96
CA GLU A 250 15.22 -15.60 -21.82
C GLU A 250 15.09 -14.77 -20.55
N ILE A 251 14.07 -15.05 -19.75
CA ILE A 251 13.91 -14.48 -18.40
C ILE A 251 14.08 -15.62 -17.39
N LYS A 252 15.06 -15.49 -16.52
CA LYS A 252 15.39 -16.48 -15.50
C LYS A 252 14.82 -16.03 -14.15
N VAL A 253 13.94 -16.84 -13.59
CA VAL A 253 13.29 -16.54 -12.30
C VAL A 253 13.69 -17.62 -11.29
N LEU A 254 14.36 -17.20 -10.23
CA LEU A 254 14.66 -18.04 -9.07
C LEU A 254 13.40 -18.14 -8.19
N VAL A 255 13.01 -19.37 -7.90
CA VAL A 255 11.96 -19.71 -6.94
C VAL A 255 12.63 -20.29 -5.71
N LYS A 256 12.47 -19.64 -4.56
CA LYS A 256 13.05 -20.09 -3.29
C LYS A 256 12.32 -21.33 -2.77
N ALA A 257 13.12 -22.32 -2.30
CA ALA A 257 12.59 -23.47 -1.59
C ALA A 257 12.11 -23.04 -0.21
N GLU A 258 10.91 -23.46 0.14
CA GLU A 258 10.31 -23.24 1.46
C GLU A 258 9.26 -24.32 1.76
N GLU A 259 8.85 -24.41 3.00
CA GLU A 259 7.82 -25.36 3.41
C GLU A 259 6.50 -25.14 2.64
N GLY A 260 5.92 -26.21 2.16
CA GLY A 260 4.71 -26.21 1.35
C GLY A 260 4.94 -26.05 -0.16
N VAL A 261 6.17 -25.79 -0.63
CA VAL A 261 6.51 -25.68 -2.05
C VAL A 261 7.13 -26.96 -2.58
N ASP A 262 6.37 -27.75 -3.33
CA ASP A 262 6.86 -28.95 -4.03
C ASP A 262 7.16 -28.69 -5.50
N PHE A 263 8.42 -28.50 -5.84
CA PHE A 263 8.85 -28.27 -7.23
C PHE A 263 8.55 -29.43 -8.18
N LYS A 264 8.38 -30.67 -7.70
CA LYS A 264 8.02 -31.81 -8.55
C LYS A 264 6.57 -31.74 -9.01
N ASN A 265 5.75 -31.02 -8.24
CA ASN A 265 4.32 -30.86 -8.48
C ASN A 265 3.96 -29.65 -9.35
N LEU A 266 4.92 -28.85 -9.81
CA LEU A 266 4.65 -27.72 -10.70
C LEU A 266 4.15 -28.18 -12.07
N ASP A 267 3.05 -27.60 -12.54
CA ASP A 267 2.62 -27.70 -13.94
C ASP A 267 3.31 -26.61 -14.78
N MET A 268 4.44 -26.94 -15.36
CA MET A 268 5.25 -26.03 -16.17
C MET A 268 4.47 -25.39 -17.33
N LYS A 269 3.49 -26.08 -17.89
CA LYS A 269 2.69 -25.58 -19.03
C LYS A 269 1.74 -24.47 -18.60
N SER A 270 1.31 -24.47 -17.35
CA SER A 270 0.41 -23.46 -16.79
C SER A 270 1.13 -22.16 -16.42
N LEU A 271 2.46 -22.21 -16.18
CA LEU A 271 3.21 -21.06 -15.68
C LEU A 271 3.30 -19.93 -16.70
N ARG A 272 3.00 -18.73 -16.24
CA ARG A 272 3.14 -17.47 -16.98
C ARG A 272 3.92 -16.48 -16.14
N PHE A 273 4.74 -15.65 -16.79
CA PHE A 273 5.53 -14.62 -16.15
C PHE A 273 5.46 -13.32 -16.94
N GLY A 274 5.23 -12.18 -16.27
CA GLY A 274 5.13 -10.88 -16.92
C GLY A 274 4.48 -9.83 -16.05
N SER A 275 3.99 -8.76 -16.67
CA SER A 275 3.18 -7.76 -15.98
C SER A 275 1.92 -8.41 -15.40
N SER A 276 1.50 -7.95 -14.22
CA SER A 276 0.35 -8.52 -13.52
C SER A 276 -0.92 -8.49 -14.38
N SER A 277 -1.17 -7.38 -15.08
CA SER A 277 -2.30 -7.24 -16.01
C SER A 277 -2.33 -8.29 -17.11
N ASP A 278 -1.18 -8.69 -17.66
CA ASP A 278 -1.13 -9.73 -18.69
C ASP A 278 -1.31 -11.13 -18.12
N VAL A 279 -0.60 -11.41 -17.02
CA VAL A 279 -0.53 -12.73 -16.41
C VAL A 279 -1.89 -13.14 -15.81
N ASN A 280 -2.63 -12.19 -15.24
CA ASN A 280 -3.97 -12.44 -14.69
C ASN A 280 -4.97 -12.90 -15.75
N TYR A 281 -4.77 -12.53 -17.00
CA TYR A 281 -5.61 -12.96 -18.15
C TYR A 281 -4.97 -14.09 -18.99
N GLY A 282 -4.01 -14.83 -18.41
CA GLY A 282 -3.40 -15.99 -19.04
C GLY A 282 -2.36 -15.68 -20.12
N LYS A 283 -2.00 -14.41 -20.28
CA LYS A 283 -0.93 -13.92 -21.14
C LYS A 283 0.44 -14.00 -20.43
N GLY A 284 1.45 -13.39 -21.01
CA GLY A 284 2.83 -13.37 -20.47
C GLY A 284 3.71 -14.48 -21.00
N CYS A 285 4.96 -14.46 -20.59
CA CYS A 285 6.01 -15.38 -21.01
C CYS A 285 5.74 -16.81 -20.55
N LYS A 286 5.89 -17.78 -21.42
CA LYS A 286 5.71 -19.22 -21.13
C LYS A 286 6.98 -19.79 -20.53
N ALA A 287 6.85 -20.67 -19.54
CA ALA A 287 7.96 -21.42 -19.00
C ALA A 287 8.45 -22.47 -20.04
N VAL A 288 9.76 -22.47 -20.32
CA VAL A 288 10.38 -23.37 -21.33
C VAL A 288 11.33 -24.39 -20.70
N LYS A 289 11.91 -24.06 -19.54
CA LYS A 289 12.90 -24.91 -18.89
C LYS A 289 12.91 -24.71 -17.39
N ARG A 290 13.28 -25.74 -16.64
CA ARG A 290 13.60 -25.66 -15.22
C ARG A 290 15.02 -26.15 -14.95
N ILE A 291 15.73 -25.53 -14.02
CA ILE A 291 17.12 -25.82 -13.66
C ILE A 291 17.18 -25.90 -12.14
N ALA A 292 17.74 -26.98 -11.60
CA ALA A 292 17.97 -27.07 -10.17
C ALA A 292 19.09 -26.09 -9.74
N SER A 293 18.92 -25.41 -8.62
CA SER A 293 19.87 -24.46 -8.05
C SER A 293 20.02 -24.71 -6.54
N GLY A 294 20.80 -25.73 -6.19
CA GLY A 294 20.84 -26.25 -4.83
C GLY A 294 19.46 -26.75 -4.40
N LYS A 295 18.92 -26.20 -3.32
CA LYS A 295 17.54 -26.46 -2.87
C LYS A 295 16.49 -25.67 -3.64
N ASP A 296 16.87 -24.59 -4.31
CA ASP A 296 15.99 -23.69 -5.05
C ASP A 296 15.76 -24.17 -6.49
N LEU A 297 14.84 -23.54 -7.21
CA LEU A 297 14.54 -23.83 -8.61
C LEU A 297 14.64 -22.56 -9.45
N ILE A 298 15.34 -22.64 -10.60
CA ILE A 298 15.29 -21.60 -11.61
C ILE A 298 14.31 -22.05 -12.70
N ILE A 299 13.34 -21.20 -12.99
CA ILE A 299 12.42 -21.35 -14.12
C ILE A 299 12.87 -20.37 -15.20
N VAL A 300 13.05 -20.88 -16.40
CA VAL A 300 13.39 -20.08 -17.60
C VAL A 300 12.13 -19.87 -18.39
N PHE A 301 11.83 -18.62 -18.69
CA PHE A 301 10.70 -18.20 -19.52
C PHE A 301 11.18 -17.71 -20.88
N ASP A 302 10.38 -17.95 -21.91
CA ASP A 302 10.62 -17.38 -23.24
C ASP A 302 10.28 -15.88 -23.20
N GLY A 303 11.32 -15.06 -23.14
CA GLY A 303 11.19 -13.62 -23.00
C GLY A 303 10.98 -12.87 -24.33
N ARG A 304 11.00 -13.59 -25.47
CA ARG A 304 10.80 -12.95 -26.78
C ARG A 304 9.40 -12.34 -26.86
N ASN A 305 9.33 -11.07 -27.26
CA ASN A 305 8.08 -10.32 -27.32
C ASN A 305 7.36 -10.23 -25.95
N ASN A 306 8.11 -10.22 -24.84
CA ASN A 306 7.50 -9.97 -23.54
C ASN A 306 6.91 -8.57 -23.50
N THR A 307 5.87 -8.42 -22.68
CA THR A 307 5.11 -7.17 -22.50
C THR A 307 5.40 -6.51 -21.16
N ILE A 308 6.51 -6.91 -20.49
CA ILE A 308 6.91 -6.28 -19.23
C ILE A 308 7.24 -4.82 -19.50
N ARG A 309 6.47 -3.94 -18.88
CA ARG A 309 6.60 -2.49 -19.07
C ARG A 309 7.86 -1.99 -18.39
N LYS A 310 8.38 -0.87 -18.88
CA LYS A 310 9.59 -0.26 -18.33
C LYS A 310 9.43 0.18 -16.87
N ASP A 311 8.22 0.53 -16.49
CA ASP A 311 7.83 0.95 -15.13
C ASP A 311 7.38 -0.20 -14.22
N GLU A 312 7.37 -1.45 -14.73
CA GLU A 312 7.09 -2.62 -13.90
C GLU A 312 8.24 -2.86 -12.90
N PHE A 313 7.88 -2.84 -11.62
CA PHE A 313 8.85 -3.01 -10.53
C PHE A 313 8.81 -4.41 -9.90
N ALA A 314 7.74 -5.17 -10.07
CA ALA A 314 7.58 -6.50 -9.52
C ALA A 314 6.72 -7.38 -10.44
N PRO A 315 7.30 -7.93 -11.52
CA PRO A 315 6.56 -8.80 -12.43
C PRO A 315 6.06 -10.05 -11.72
N LYS A 316 4.91 -10.56 -12.16
CA LYS A 316 4.17 -11.65 -11.53
C LYS A 316 4.43 -12.98 -12.22
N LEU A 317 4.58 -14.02 -11.42
CA LEU A 317 4.42 -15.41 -11.83
C LEU A 317 3.02 -15.87 -11.42
N LEU A 318 2.32 -16.54 -12.32
CA LEU A 318 1.04 -17.17 -12.07
C LEU A 318 0.99 -18.54 -12.75
N GLY A 319 0.37 -19.52 -12.08
CA GLY A 319 0.17 -20.85 -12.62
C GLY A 319 -0.46 -21.79 -11.63
N LYS A 320 -0.27 -23.09 -11.81
CA LYS A 320 -0.90 -24.14 -11.00
C LYS A 320 0.10 -25.26 -10.69
N THR A 321 -0.18 -25.97 -9.62
CA THR A 321 0.37 -27.32 -9.42
C THR A 321 -0.32 -28.32 -10.33
N LYS A 322 0.27 -29.53 -10.48
CA LYS A 322 -0.39 -30.65 -11.19
C LYS A 322 -1.70 -31.09 -10.54
N LYS A 323 -1.92 -30.72 -9.27
CA LYS A 323 -3.17 -30.94 -8.55
C LYS A 323 -4.20 -29.84 -8.75
N GLY A 324 -3.85 -28.77 -9.50
CA GLY A 324 -4.71 -27.61 -9.76
C GLY A 324 -4.65 -26.51 -8.73
N GLU A 325 -3.80 -26.60 -7.72
CA GLU A 325 -3.62 -25.58 -6.70
C GLU A 325 -2.95 -24.33 -7.32
N LEU A 326 -3.45 -23.13 -6.97
CA LEU A 326 -2.93 -21.86 -7.48
C LEU A 326 -1.51 -21.61 -6.97
N LEU A 327 -0.64 -21.20 -7.88
CA LEU A 327 0.72 -20.72 -7.61
C LEU A 327 0.84 -19.29 -8.11
N TYR A 328 1.31 -18.38 -7.26
CA TYR A 328 1.59 -17.01 -7.65
C TYR A 328 2.76 -16.44 -6.85
N GLY A 329 3.34 -15.37 -7.35
CA GLY A 329 4.33 -14.59 -6.63
C GLY A 329 4.79 -13.39 -7.46
N TYR A 330 5.34 -12.39 -6.79
CA TYR A 330 5.96 -11.23 -7.41
C TYR A 330 7.47 -11.38 -7.33
N ALA A 331 8.15 -11.08 -8.42
CA ALA A 331 9.60 -11.27 -8.52
C ALA A 331 10.35 -9.96 -8.30
N LYS A 332 11.39 -10.02 -7.47
CA LYS A 332 12.35 -8.92 -7.34
C LYS A 332 13.15 -8.76 -8.63
N LEU A 333 13.25 -7.53 -9.13
CA LEU A 333 14.13 -7.15 -10.25
C LEU A 333 15.45 -6.61 -9.72
N PRO A 334 16.61 -7.07 -10.19
CA PRO A 334 17.92 -6.68 -9.63
C PRO A 334 18.29 -5.20 -9.88
N TYR A 335 17.70 -4.59 -10.90
CA TYR A 335 17.98 -3.22 -11.34
C TYR A 335 16.96 -2.18 -10.82
N VAL A 336 16.02 -2.59 -9.97
CA VAL A 336 14.99 -1.71 -9.37
C VAL A 336 15.40 -1.30 -7.97
N ASN A 337 15.34 0.00 -7.69
CA ASN A 337 15.50 0.53 -6.34
C ASN A 337 14.16 0.43 -5.58
N TYR A 338 14.07 -0.50 -4.62
CA TYR A 338 12.87 -0.72 -3.79
C TYR A 338 12.75 0.25 -2.62
N HIS A 339 13.65 1.18 -2.48
CA HIS A 339 13.64 2.22 -1.46
C HIS A 339 13.90 3.59 -2.12
N PRO A 340 13.05 4.04 -3.06
CA PRO A 340 13.33 5.27 -3.79
C PRO A 340 13.26 6.51 -2.88
N ALA A 341 13.95 7.57 -3.29
CA ALA A 341 13.72 8.90 -2.77
C ALA A 341 12.34 9.40 -3.23
N CYS A 342 11.70 10.24 -2.44
CA CYS A 342 10.40 10.84 -2.79
C CYS A 342 10.35 12.29 -2.31
N LEU A 343 10.66 13.21 -3.20
CA LEU A 343 10.55 14.64 -2.93
C LEU A 343 9.07 15.06 -2.97
N SER A 344 8.65 15.86 -2.02
CA SER A 344 7.31 16.43 -1.96
C SER A 344 7.34 17.82 -1.36
N ALA A 345 6.66 18.78 -2.00
CA ALA A 345 6.60 20.16 -1.60
C ALA A 345 5.46 20.45 -0.63
N ALA A 346 5.65 21.38 0.30
CA ALA A 346 4.56 22.07 0.98
C ALA A 346 3.85 23.03 0.02
N TYR A 347 2.70 23.58 0.43
CA TYR A 347 2.04 24.62 -0.38
C TYR A 347 2.93 25.85 -0.50
N PRO A 348 3.21 26.33 -1.73
CA PRO A 348 4.06 27.50 -1.94
C PRO A 348 3.41 28.79 -1.40
N MET A 349 4.21 29.66 -0.79
CA MET A 349 3.78 30.96 -0.29
C MET A 349 4.42 32.06 -1.13
N ALA A 350 3.61 32.97 -1.68
CA ALA A 350 4.11 34.08 -2.49
C ALA A 350 4.23 35.36 -1.66
N TYR A 351 5.39 36.00 -1.73
CA TYR A 351 5.67 37.29 -1.11
C TYR A 351 6.31 38.21 -2.15
N ASP A 352 5.64 39.28 -2.52
CA ASP A 352 6.07 40.19 -3.58
C ASP A 352 6.43 39.45 -4.88
N LYS A 353 7.71 39.41 -5.22
CA LYS A 353 8.26 38.74 -6.40
C LYS A 353 9.00 37.43 -6.06
N GLN A 354 8.83 36.94 -4.87
CA GLN A 354 9.45 35.71 -4.40
C GLN A 354 8.42 34.65 -4.08
N LEU A 355 8.74 33.41 -4.36
CA LEU A 355 7.97 32.24 -4.00
C LEU A 355 8.76 31.41 -2.99
N GLU A 356 8.26 31.30 -1.76
CA GLU A 356 8.83 30.43 -0.74
C GLU A 356 8.21 29.03 -0.82
N LEU A 357 9.06 28.02 -0.82
CA LEU A 357 8.67 26.63 -1.00
C LEU A 357 9.54 25.73 -0.12
N GLU A 358 8.91 24.90 0.70
CA GLU A 358 9.61 23.83 1.41
C GLU A 358 9.48 22.52 0.63
N VAL A 359 10.60 21.84 0.38
CA VAL A 359 10.66 20.50 -0.21
C VAL A 359 11.27 19.55 0.80
N LYS A 360 10.61 18.42 1.06
CA LYS A 360 11.07 17.35 1.96
C LYS A 360 11.20 16.03 1.20
N ASN A 361 12.23 15.24 1.54
CA ASN A 361 12.38 13.89 1.03
C ASN A 361 11.65 12.89 1.95
N PHE A 362 10.51 12.37 1.53
CA PHE A 362 9.76 11.34 2.23
C PHE A 362 10.14 9.91 1.82
N GLY A 363 11.10 9.76 0.92
CA GLY A 363 11.65 8.49 0.48
C GLY A 363 12.58 7.84 1.50
N LEU A 364 13.07 6.66 1.16
CA LEU A 364 13.94 5.84 2.02
C LEU A 364 15.40 5.84 1.57
N SER A 365 15.72 6.52 0.46
CA SER A 365 17.08 6.79 0.03
C SER A 365 17.32 8.29 -0.14
N THR A 366 18.57 8.67 -0.14
CA THR A 366 19.01 10.03 -0.47
C THR A 366 18.57 10.38 -1.89
N SER A 367 18.01 11.59 -2.08
CA SER A 367 17.63 12.07 -3.41
C SER A 367 18.87 12.48 -4.21
N GLU A 368 18.75 12.51 -5.50
CA GLU A 368 19.69 13.20 -6.38
C GLU A 368 19.36 14.70 -6.42
N GLU A 369 20.31 15.50 -6.91
CA GLU A 369 20.05 16.89 -7.25
C GLU A 369 18.96 16.96 -8.32
N THR A 370 17.96 17.80 -8.10
CA THR A 370 16.71 17.77 -8.86
C THR A 370 16.28 19.18 -9.26
N ASP A 371 16.07 19.40 -10.54
CA ASP A 371 15.48 20.64 -11.04
C ASP A 371 14.00 20.70 -10.65
N LEU A 372 13.55 21.88 -10.26
CA LEU A 372 12.19 22.14 -9.82
C LEU A 372 11.59 23.26 -10.65
N THR A 373 10.41 23.01 -11.20
CA THR A 373 9.60 24.02 -11.90
C THR A 373 8.25 24.16 -11.23
N VAL A 374 7.87 25.40 -10.91
CA VAL A 374 6.56 25.72 -10.34
C VAL A 374 5.68 26.35 -11.45
N LEU A 375 4.51 25.77 -11.66
CA LEU A 375 3.53 26.22 -12.64
C LEU A 375 2.25 26.67 -11.94
N VAL A 376 1.61 27.69 -12.49
CA VAL A 376 0.23 28.09 -12.17
C VAL A 376 -0.56 28.13 -13.48
N ASN A 377 -1.66 27.39 -13.55
CA ASN A 377 -2.47 27.24 -14.78
C ASN A 377 -1.63 26.83 -16.01
N GLY A 378 -0.62 25.98 -15.80
CA GLY A 378 0.29 25.52 -16.87
C GLY A 378 1.36 26.54 -17.29
N VAL A 379 1.39 27.75 -16.72
CA VAL A 379 2.38 28.77 -17.00
C VAL A 379 3.49 28.71 -15.94
N LYS A 380 4.75 28.72 -16.38
CA LYS A 380 5.90 28.71 -15.48
C LYS A 380 5.92 30.00 -14.64
N LEU A 381 5.86 29.83 -13.32
CA LEU A 381 5.94 30.94 -12.35
C LEU A 381 7.36 31.09 -11.80
N ALA A 382 7.98 30.01 -11.44
CA ALA A 382 9.33 29.99 -10.85
C ALA A 382 10.07 28.70 -11.22
N GLU A 383 11.37 28.74 -11.12
CA GLU A 383 12.24 27.55 -11.25
C GLU A 383 13.39 27.62 -10.26
N GLY A 384 13.93 26.47 -9.92
CA GLY A 384 15.07 26.35 -9.01
C GLY A 384 15.59 24.93 -8.96
N GLN A 385 16.45 24.68 -8.00
CA GLN A 385 17.10 23.41 -7.83
C GLN A 385 16.99 22.96 -6.37
N VAL A 386 16.61 21.71 -6.17
CA VAL A 386 16.64 21.01 -4.90
C VAL A 386 17.96 20.27 -4.82
N LYS A 387 18.81 20.63 -3.85
CA LYS A 387 20.04 19.87 -3.55
C LYS A 387 19.72 18.47 -3.06
N VAL A 388 20.74 17.66 -2.99
CA VAL A 388 20.65 16.32 -2.41
C VAL A 388 20.06 16.39 -1.00
N LEU A 389 19.01 15.62 -0.73
CA LEU A 389 18.35 15.52 0.57
C LEU A 389 18.38 14.07 1.07
N SER A 390 18.83 13.87 2.28
CA SER A 390 18.71 12.60 3.00
C SER A 390 17.24 12.27 3.28
N PRO A 391 16.89 11.02 3.62
CA PRO A 391 15.54 10.69 4.08
C PRO A 391 15.09 11.63 5.22
N TYR A 392 13.87 12.18 5.08
CA TYR A 392 13.22 13.15 5.98
C TYR A 392 13.87 14.53 6.08
N GLU A 393 14.96 14.77 5.40
CA GLU A 393 15.54 16.10 5.30
C GLU A 393 14.67 17.02 4.45
N SER A 394 14.57 18.28 4.84
CA SER A 394 13.85 19.32 4.09
C SER A 394 14.74 20.52 3.78
N VAL A 395 14.38 21.24 2.73
CA VAL A 395 15.02 22.51 2.34
C VAL A 395 13.94 23.54 2.06
N LYS A 396 14.18 24.77 2.51
CA LYS A 396 13.38 25.95 2.13
C LYS A 396 14.05 26.65 0.97
N LEU A 397 13.29 26.84 -0.10
CA LEU A 397 13.72 27.55 -1.30
C LEU A 397 13.01 28.89 -1.37
N SER A 398 13.74 29.94 -1.73
CA SER A 398 13.19 31.24 -2.10
C SER A 398 13.48 31.46 -3.58
N LEU A 399 12.45 31.39 -4.40
CA LEU A 399 12.54 31.39 -5.86
C LEU A 399 12.00 32.70 -6.43
N PRO A 400 12.74 33.41 -7.30
CA PRO A 400 12.23 34.59 -7.95
C PRO A 400 11.09 34.23 -8.90
N CYS A 401 9.98 34.97 -8.85
CA CYS A 401 8.90 34.80 -9.80
C CYS A 401 9.32 35.36 -11.18
N ILE A 402 9.28 34.50 -12.19
CA ILE A 402 9.65 34.82 -13.58
C ILE A 402 8.51 35.57 -14.26
N ASN A 403 7.27 35.22 -13.93
CA ASN A 403 6.05 35.77 -14.50
C ASN A 403 5.14 36.33 -13.41
N ALA A 404 4.43 37.42 -13.72
CA ALA A 404 3.37 37.90 -12.85
C ALA A 404 2.16 36.95 -12.96
N ALA A 405 1.85 36.27 -11.88
CA ALA A 405 0.62 35.52 -11.73
C ALA A 405 -0.21 36.11 -10.60
N LYS A 406 -1.51 36.18 -10.76
CA LYS A 406 -2.38 36.49 -9.63
C LYS A 406 -2.43 35.25 -8.75
N ILE A 407 -1.80 35.32 -7.60
CA ILE A 407 -1.73 34.27 -6.61
C ILE A 407 -2.66 34.65 -5.46
N ASP A 408 -3.55 33.77 -5.12
CA ASP A 408 -4.45 33.86 -3.97
C ASP A 408 -4.44 32.53 -3.22
N ASN A 409 -5.19 32.46 -2.13
CA ASN A 409 -5.25 31.27 -1.28
C ASN A 409 -5.88 30.03 -1.96
N GLN A 410 -6.51 30.20 -3.13
CA GLN A 410 -7.09 29.08 -3.90
C GLN A 410 -6.24 28.68 -5.11
N THR A 411 -5.08 29.31 -5.27
CA THR A 411 -4.21 29.04 -6.41
C THR A 411 -3.75 27.59 -6.42
N LEU A 412 -3.95 26.93 -7.56
CA LEU A 412 -3.49 25.58 -7.80
C LEU A 412 -2.08 25.61 -8.36
N PHE A 413 -1.12 25.14 -7.59
CA PHE A 413 0.25 24.99 -8.03
C PHE A 413 0.52 23.60 -8.59
N THR A 414 1.26 23.54 -9.69
CA THR A 414 1.84 22.28 -10.18
C THR A 414 3.34 22.34 -10.00
N ILE A 415 3.88 21.41 -9.23
CA ILE A 415 5.32 21.25 -9.00
C ILE A 415 5.83 20.10 -9.85
N VAL A 416 6.80 20.39 -10.72
CA VAL A 416 7.43 19.40 -11.59
C VAL A 416 8.87 19.23 -11.14
N TYR A 417 9.24 18.01 -10.85
CA TYR A 417 10.59 17.59 -10.52
C TYR A 417 11.22 16.91 -11.72
N SER A 418 12.43 17.32 -12.08
CA SER A 418 13.12 16.78 -13.27
C SER A 418 14.59 16.45 -12.95
N GLN A 419 15.10 15.39 -13.54
CA GLN A 419 16.51 15.00 -13.49
C GLN A 419 17.01 14.76 -14.91
N HIS A 420 18.17 15.33 -15.24
CA HIS A 420 18.74 15.23 -16.58
C HIS A 420 17.75 15.58 -17.70
N GLY A 421 16.90 16.59 -17.45
CA GLY A 421 15.89 17.07 -18.39
C GLY A 421 14.67 16.15 -18.55
N LYS A 422 14.52 15.13 -17.72
CA LYS A 422 13.35 14.23 -17.70
C LYS A 422 12.51 14.46 -16.46
N GLU A 423 11.21 14.57 -16.64
CA GLU A 423 10.26 14.59 -15.53
C GLU A 423 10.35 13.25 -14.77
N ILE A 424 10.55 13.33 -13.45
CA ILE A 424 10.57 12.18 -12.54
C ILE A 424 9.35 12.16 -11.64
N ARG A 425 8.78 13.32 -11.35
CA ARG A 425 7.59 13.46 -10.50
C ARG A 425 6.88 14.75 -10.82
N LYS A 426 5.57 14.71 -10.67
CA LYS A 426 4.68 15.88 -10.73
C LYS A 426 3.66 15.78 -9.62
N GLU A 427 3.43 16.87 -8.90
CA GLU A 427 2.38 16.97 -7.90
C GLU A 427 1.58 18.27 -8.09
N THR A 428 0.31 18.20 -7.75
CA THR A 428 -0.61 19.34 -7.85
C THR A 428 -1.07 19.71 -6.46
N ILE A 429 -0.74 20.92 -6.02
CA ILE A 429 -0.92 21.35 -4.65
C ILE A 429 -1.91 22.50 -4.58
N GLN A 430 -2.92 22.35 -3.74
CA GLN A 430 -3.91 23.37 -3.43
C GLN A 430 -3.84 23.70 -1.93
N ASN A 431 -4.10 24.96 -1.57
CA ASN A 431 -4.24 25.33 -0.18
C ASN A 431 -5.62 24.94 0.36
N PHE A 432 -5.71 25.05 1.64
CA PHE A 432 -6.89 24.91 2.44
C PHE A 432 -7.57 26.26 2.61
N ASP A 433 -8.79 26.35 2.15
CA ASP A 433 -9.84 27.15 2.84
C ASP A 433 -11.19 26.59 2.50
#